data_ed99a825852a96a22a4183c34fab1169
#
_entry.id   ed99a825852a96a22a4183c34fab1169
#
_cell.length_a   1.000
_cell.length_b   1.000
_cell.length_c   1.000
_cell.angle_alpha   90.00
_cell.angle_beta   90.00
_cell.angle_gamma   90.00
#
_symmetry.space_group_name_H-M   'P 1'
#
loop_
_entity.id
_entity.type
_entity.pdbx_description
1 polymer ?
#
loop_
_entity_poly.entity_id
_entity_poly.type
_entity_poly.pdbx_seq_one_letter_code
_entity_poly.pdbx_strand_id
1 'polypeptide(L)'
;QELLLGIGGVRAIKRYVEVSGTPAPEVFHTNEGHAGFLGLERIGDLIGQGLNFDEALQVVRAGTLFTTHTPVPAGIDRFELGMIERYFSTDLLPGVEVDDVASLGAEDYDGGDPAVFNMAVMGLRLAQRANGVSQLHGEVSRGMFGALWSGFDTADVPITSVTNGVHAPTWTDPLMVGLVKERLGHYETSAADWNAPAITDGDLWSTRRAMRDQLVRDARARVKAAWAEENPGVLVPEWMDGLLDPDVLTIGFARRVPTYKRLTLMLHDEARLRALLTDPDRPVQLVIAGKSHPADDAGKALIQRLVQFASAPELRQRIVFLPNYDIAMARLLYPGTDIWLNNPLRPLEACGTSGMKAALNGSLNLSILDGWWNEYYDGENGWAIPTADAAGDEAERDKLEANAMYDLIEHQIAPRFYDRDEQGIPRRWVQSIRHTLSTLSPELSADRMVREYVERLYVPAAHAERVITQQEAYPAKHLAAWKKQVQKEWPNVAVAHVESGGVESPQLGDELEVRAYVQLAGLSPDDVLVEVVFGRARNG
;
A
#
# COMPACT_ATOMS: atom_id res chain seq x y z
N GLN A 1 -10.66 -14.04 -15.85
CA GLN A 1 -9.91 -12.78 -15.89
C GLN A 1 -8.43 -13.04 -15.65
N GLU A 2 -8.05 -13.76 -14.60
CA GLU A 2 -6.67 -14.06 -14.18
C GLU A 2 -5.94 -14.93 -15.24
N LEU A 3 -6.62 -15.89 -15.86
CA LEU A 3 -6.08 -16.68 -16.97
C LEU A 3 -5.73 -15.79 -18.18
N LEU A 4 -6.63 -14.86 -18.53
CA LEU A 4 -6.40 -13.94 -19.65
C LEU A 4 -5.24 -13.01 -19.35
N LEU A 5 -5.16 -12.48 -18.13
CA LEU A 5 -4.10 -11.56 -17.72
C LEU A 5 -2.76 -12.29 -17.60
N GLY A 6 -2.69 -13.43 -16.92
CA GLY A 6 -1.46 -14.17 -16.69
C GLY A 6 -0.96 -14.88 -17.94
N ILE A 7 -1.68 -15.91 -18.38
CA ILE A 7 -1.29 -16.74 -19.53
C ILE A 7 -1.33 -15.92 -20.82
N GLY A 8 -2.45 -15.23 -21.08
CA GLY A 8 -2.61 -14.40 -22.27
C GLY A 8 -1.59 -13.27 -22.33
N GLY A 9 -1.26 -12.67 -21.18
CA GLY A 9 -0.25 -11.61 -21.06
C GLY A 9 1.14 -12.10 -21.50
N VAL A 10 1.58 -13.25 -21.02
CA VAL A 10 2.88 -13.84 -21.42
C VAL A 10 2.90 -14.17 -22.92
N ARG A 11 1.83 -14.78 -23.45
CA ARG A 11 1.71 -15.06 -24.88
C ARG A 11 1.79 -13.80 -25.73
N ALA A 12 1.15 -12.73 -25.30
CA ALA A 12 1.20 -11.42 -25.96
C ALA A 12 2.62 -10.83 -25.94
N ILE A 13 3.31 -10.90 -24.81
CA ILE A 13 4.71 -10.44 -24.68
C ILE A 13 5.63 -11.25 -25.58
N LYS A 14 5.51 -12.59 -25.61
CA LYS A 14 6.29 -13.44 -26.52
C LYS A 14 6.09 -13.03 -27.97
N ARG A 15 4.83 -12.83 -28.36
CA ARG A 15 4.52 -12.39 -29.73
C ARG A 15 5.07 -11.01 -30.05
N TYR A 16 5.03 -10.09 -29.08
CA TYR A 16 5.63 -8.75 -29.22
C TYR A 16 7.16 -8.85 -29.44
N VAL A 17 7.85 -9.64 -28.63
CA VAL A 17 9.30 -9.89 -28.74
C VAL A 17 9.66 -10.46 -30.11
N GLU A 18 8.91 -11.46 -30.61
CA GLU A 18 9.11 -12.04 -31.94
C GLU A 18 8.96 -11.01 -33.07
N VAL A 19 7.95 -10.15 -33.00
CA VAL A 19 7.65 -9.15 -34.06
C VAL A 19 8.58 -7.96 -33.99
N SER A 20 8.91 -7.49 -32.79
CA SER A 20 9.73 -6.28 -32.59
C SER A 20 11.24 -6.54 -32.64
N GLY A 21 11.67 -7.79 -32.40
CA GLY A 21 13.08 -8.15 -32.25
C GLY A 21 13.72 -7.61 -30.95
N THR A 22 12.90 -7.15 -29.98
CA THR A 22 13.41 -6.72 -28.67
C THR A 22 13.85 -7.93 -27.84
N PRO A 23 14.82 -7.78 -26.90
CA PRO A 23 15.17 -8.86 -25.98
C PRO A 23 13.97 -9.34 -25.16
N ALA A 24 13.89 -10.64 -24.88
CA ALA A 24 12.90 -11.19 -23.98
C ALA A 24 13.13 -10.70 -22.55
N PRO A 25 12.05 -10.52 -21.75
CA PRO A 25 12.19 -10.15 -20.35
C PRO A 25 12.88 -11.27 -19.55
N GLU A 26 13.80 -10.92 -18.67
CA GLU A 26 14.45 -11.83 -17.72
C GLU A 26 13.71 -11.80 -16.36
N VAL A 27 13.02 -10.67 -16.04
CA VAL A 27 12.34 -10.46 -14.77
C VAL A 27 10.85 -10.28 -15.00
N PHE A 28 10.06 -10.96 -14.18
CA PHE A 28 8.61 -10.84 -14.16
C PHE A 28 8.16 -10.40 -12.78
N HIS A 29 7.40 -9.31 -12.74
CA HIS A 29 6.87 -8.74 -11.52
C HIS A 29 5.36 -8.90 -11.46
N THR A 30 4.86 -9.66 -10.48
CA THR A 30 3.43 -9.81 -10.22
C THR A 30 2.98 -8.89 -9.10
N ASN A 31 1.97 -8.06 -9.39
CA ASN A 31 1.27 -7.27 -8.38
C ASN A 31 0.02 -8.02 -7.96
N GLU A 32 0.01 -8.56 -6.75
CA GLU A 32 -0.98 -9.51 -6.24
C GLU A 32 -1.09 -10.80 -7.07
N GLY A 33 -2.09 -11.63 -6.75
CA GLY A 33 -2.36 -12.86 -7.45
C GLY A 33 -2.93 -12.72 -8.87
N HIS A 34 -3.45 -11.55 -9.24
CA HIS A 34 -4.22 -11.37 -10.50
C HIS A 34 -3.50 -11.83 -11.76
N ALA A 35 -2.19 -11.67 -11.84
CA ALA A 35 -1.38 -12.13 -12.96
C ALA A 35 -0.59 -13.41 -12.64
N GLY A 36 -0.81 -14.07 -11.51
CA GLY A 36 -0.01 -15.18 -11.01
C GLY A 36 0.12 -16.36 -11.99
N PHE A 37 -0.91 -16.62 -12.79
CA PHE A 37 -0.85 -17.66 -13.82
C PHE A 37 0.19 -17.41 -14.92
N LEU A 38 0.84 -16.23 -14.96
CA LEU A 38 1.98 -16.01 -15.86
C LEU A 38 3.13 -17.00 -15.61
N GLY A 39 3.32 -17.40 -14.35
CA GLY A 39 4.34 -18.38 -13.99
C GLY A 39 4.08 -19.76 -14.58
N LEU A 40 2.80 -20.16 -14.66
CA LEU A 40 2.41 -21.44 -15.26
C LEU A 40 2.65 -21.47 -16.77
N GLU A 41 2.36 -20.39 -17.51
CA GLU A 41 2.68 -20.33 -18.94
C GLU A 41 4.20 -20.45 -19.18
N ARG A 42 5.01 -19.80 -18.35
CA ARG A 42 6.48 -19.90 -18.41
C ARG A 42 6.98 -21.29 -18.07
N ILE A 43 6.37 -21.96 -17.09
CA ILE A 43 6.66 -23.37 -16.76
C ILE A 43 6.35 -24.27 -17.95
N GLY A 44 5.17 -24.11 -18.57
CA GLY A 44 4.78 -24.86 -19.76
C GLY A 44 5.77 -24.70 -20.93
N ASP A 45 6.26 -23.48 -21.16
CA ASP A 45 7.31 -23.22 -22.16
C ASP A 45 8.61 -23.98 -21.87
N LEU A 46 9.04 -24.01 -20.60
CA LEU A 46 10.26 -24.71 -20.18
C LEU A 46 10.10 -26.23 -20.22
N ILE A 47 8.92 -26.76 -19.92
CA ILE A 47 8.60 -28.19 -20.10
C ILE A 47 8.67 -28.54 -21.58
N GLY A 48 8.16 -27.68 -22.47
CA GLY A 48 8.30 -27.87 -23.92
C GLY A 48 9.75 -27.86 -24.41
N GLN A 49 10.69 -27.31 -23.63
CA GLN A 49 12.12 -27.32 -23.86
C GLN A 49 12.85 -28.52 -23.21
N GLY A 50 12.12 -29.38 -22.50
CA GLY A 50 12.64 -30.65 -21.94
C GLY A 50 12.95 -30.65 -20.45
N LEU A 51 12.56 -29.60 -19.70
CA LEU A 51 12.59 -29.63 -18.22
C LEU A 51 11.35 -30.34 -17.67
N ASN A 52 11.46 -30.94 -16.48
CA ASN A 52 10.28 -31.33 -15.73
C ASN A 52 9.69 -30.14 -14.94
N PHE A 53 8.52 -30.32 -14.32
CA PHE A 53 7.82 -29.26 -13.59
C PHE A 53 8.67 -28.65 -12.47
N ASP A 54 9.30 -29.49 -11.62
CA ASP A 54 10.12 -29.01 -10.49
C ASP A 54 11.33 -28.20 -10.95
N GLU A 55 11.98 -28.61 -12.04
CA GLU A 55 13.10 -27.91 -12.64
C GLU A 55 12.68 -26.57 -13.25
N ALA A 56 11.59 -26.56 -14.01
CA ALA A 56 10.99 -25.37 -14.60
C ALA A 56 10.54 -24.36 -13.53
N LEU A 57 9.98 -24.85 -12.42
CA LEU A 57 9.60 -24.03 -11.27
C LEU A 57 10.80 -23.29 -10.68
N GLN A 58 11.99 -23.93 -10.56
CA GLN A 58 13.18 -23.22 -10.05
C GLN A 58 13.61 -22.07 -10.98
N VAL A 59 13.56 -22.29 -12.30
CA VAL A 59 13.86 -21.24 -13.29
C VAL A 59 12.87 -20.07 -13.15
N VAL A 60 11.57 -20.38 -13.17
CA VAL A 60 10.52 -19.35 -13.07
C VAL A 60 10.64 -18.55 -11.79
N ARG A 61 10.88 -19.21 -10.66
CA ARG A 61 11.04 -18.54 -9.35
C ARG A 61 12.20 -17.54 -9.35
N ALA A 62 13.33 -17.91 -9.92
CA ALA A 62 14.54 -17.11 -9.90
C ALA A 62 14.33 -15.71 -10.51
N GLY A 63 13.60 -15.62 -11.63
CA GLY A 63 13.28 -14.41 -12.35
C GLY A 63 11.94 -13.78 -11.97
N THR A 64 11.24 -14.27 -10.93
CA THR A 64 9.92 -13.73 -10.53
C THR A 64 9.97 -13.06 -9.17
N LEU A 65 9.30 -11.92 -9.06
CA LEU A 65 9.00 -11.27 -7.79
C LEU A 65 7.50 -11.04 -7.63
N PHE A 66 7.04 -11.05 -6.38
CA PHE A 66 5.64 -10.88 -6.00
C PHE A 66 5.51 -9.69 -5.04
N THR A 67 4.62 -8.75 -5.37
CA THR A 67 4.28 -7.64 -4.47
C THR A 67 2.85 -7.79 -4.00
N THR A 68 2.65 -7.90 -2.70
CA THR A 68 1.31 -7.83 -2.11
C THR A 68 0.91 -6.38 -1.84
N HIS A 69 -0.34 -6.05 -2.15
CA HIS A 69 -0.94 -4.74 -1.90
C HIS A 69 -2.10 -4.81 -0.90
N THR A 70 -2.46 -6.01 -0.47
CA THR A 70 -3.65 -6.29 0.33
C THR A 70 -3.27 -6.66 1.76
N PRO A 71 -3.69 -5.87 2.77
CA PRO A 71 -3.38 -6.15 4.18
C PRO A 71 -4.43 -7.05 4.85
N VAL A 72 -5.41 -7.57 4.11
CA VAL A 72 -6.52 -8.36 4.65
C VAL A 72 -6.77 -9.60 3.82
N PRO A 73 -6.94 -10.79 4.45
CA PRO A 73 -7.19 -12.03 3.72
C PRO A 73 -8.41 -12.00 2.79
N ALA A 74 -9.45 -11.26 3.16
CA ALA A 74 -10.68 -11.12 2.37
C ALA A 74 -10.49 -10.40 1.02
N GLY A 75 -9.36 -9.72 0.81
CA GLY A 75 -9.01 -9.08 -0.47
C GLY A 75 -8.17 -9.95 -1.39
N ILE A 76 -7.87 -11.18 -1.00
CA ILE A 76 -7.10 -12.15 -1.80
C ILE A 76 -8.07 -13.02 -2.59
N ASP A 77 -7.81 -13.16 -3.89
CA ASP A 77 -8.60 -14.05 -4.74
C ASP A 77 -8.38 -15.51 -4.35
N ARG A 78 -9.47 -16.20 -4.05
CA ARG A 78 -9.51 -17.61 -3.66
C ARG A 78 -10.55 -18.33 -4.50
N PHE A 79 -10.17 -19.44 -5.12
CA PHE A 79 -11.02 -20.24 -5.99
C PHE A 79 -11.21 -21.64 -5.43
N GLU A 80 -12.36 -22.25 -5.69
CA GLU A 80 -12.56 -23.69 -5.44
C GLU A 80 -11.62 -24.51 -6.34
N LEU A 81 -11.00 -25.56 -5.80
CA LEU A 81 -10.11 -26.43 -6.56
C LEU A 81 -10.76 -27.02 -7.81
N GLY A 82 -12.05 -27.37 -7.75
CA GLY A 82 -12.79 -27.87 -8.91
C GLY A 82 -12.87 -26.88 -10.08
N MET A 83 -12.76 -25.56 -9.81
CA MET A 83 -12.63 -24.57 -10.87
C MET A 83 -11.26 -24.65 -11.54
N ILE A 84 -10.20 -24.81 -10.77
CA ILE A 84 -8.83 -25.00 -11.29
C ILE A 84 -8.75 -26.26 -12.14
N GLU A 85 -9.24 -27.37 -11.64
CA GLU A 85 -9.30 -28.64 -12.36
C GLU A 85 -10.03 -28.49 -13.71
N ARG A 86 -11.18 -27.82 -13.72
CA ARG A 86 -11.99 -27.60 -14.93
C ARG A 86 -11.23 -26.89 -16.04
N TYR A 87 -10.40 -25.90 -15.70
CA TYR A 87 -9.68 -25.10 -16.70
C TYR A 87 -8.34 -25.71 -17.09
N PHE A 88 -7.65 -26.36 -16.17
CA PHE A 88 -6.30 -26.90 -16.39
C PHE A 88 -6.28 -28.38 -16.81
N SER A 89 -7.41 -29.12 -16.73
CA SER A 89 -7.56 -30.47 -17.34
C SER A 89 -7.69 -30.44 -18.87
N THR A 90 -7.51 -29.27 -19.47
CA THR A 90 -7.60 -29.06 -20.92
C THR A 90 -6.20 -28.89 -21.53
N ASP A 91 -6.11 -28.80 -22.85
CA ASP A 91 -4.86 -28.50 -23.56
C ASP A 91 -4.41 -27.02 -23.39
N LEU A 92 -4.81 -26.36 -22.34
CA LEU A 92 -4.45 -24.95 -22.07
C LEU A 92 -2.95 -24.78 -21.88
N LEU A 93 -2.33 -25.69 -21.12
CA LEU A 93 -0.89 -25.74 -20.82
C LEU A 93 -0.38 -27.17 -21.03
N PRO A 94 0.02 -27.55 -22.25
CA PRO A 94 0.50 -28.92 -22.55
C PRO A 94 1.71 -29.29 -21.69
N GLY A 95 1.64 -30.46 -21.04
CA GLY A 95 2.72 -30.97 -20.19
C GLY A 95 2.74 -30.44 -18.76
N VAL A 96 1.81 -29.58 -18.36
CA VAL A 96 1.60 -29.19 -16.98
C VAL A 96 0.44 -29.99 -16.41
N GLU A 97 0.70 -30.81 -15.38
CA GLU A 97 -0.32 -31.61 -14.74
C GLU A 97 -1.20 -30.77 -13.81
N VAL A 98 -2.47 -31.14 -13.69
CA VAL A 98 -3.45 -30.38 -12.84
C VAL A 98 -3.04 -30.40 -11.38
N ASP A 99 -2.51 -31.52 -10.89
CA ASP A 99 -2.06 -31.65 -9.50
C ASP A 99 -0.89 -30.72 -9.19
N ASP A 100 0.02 -30.52 -10.16
CA ASP A 100 1.12 -29.56 -10.03
C ASP A 100 0.60 -28.12 -9.92
N VAL A 101 -0.40 -27.75 -10.74
CA VAL A 101 -1.05 -26.45 -10.65
C VAL A 101 -1.73 -26.29 -9.31
N ALA A 102 -2.53 -27.26 -8.89
CA ALA A 102 -3.27 -27.24 -7.62
C ALA A 102 -2.33 -27.06 -6.42
N SER A 103 -1.18 -27.75 -6.43
CA SER A 103 -0.18 -27.67 -5.36
C SER A 103 0.37 -26.25 -5.13
N LEU A 104 0.47 -25.44 -6.18
CA LEU A 104 0.99 -24.08 -6.07
C LEU A 104 0.07 -23.13 -5.29
N GLY A 105 -1.25 -23.33 -5.39
CA GLY A 105 -2.21 -22.49 -4.67
C GLY A 105 -2.82 -23.13 -3.43
N ALA A 106 -2.44 -24.37 -3.11
CA ALA A 106 -3.00 -25.11 -1.98
C ALA A 106 -2.66 -24.44 -0.64
N GLU A 107 -3.64 -24.34 0.23
CA GLU A 107 -3.46 -23.91 1.63
C GLU A 107 -3.18 -25.14 2.51
N ASP A 108 -2.05 -25.80 2.30
CA ASP A 108 -1.59 -27.02 2.95
C ASP A 108 -0.79 -26.75 4.25
N TYR A 109 -1.20 -25.73 4.99
CA TYR A 109 -0.59 -25.27 6.23
C TYR A 109 -1.63 -25.13 7.35
N ASP A 110 -1.18 -24.99 8.58
CA ASP A 110 -2.06 -24.86 9.75
C ASP A 110 -3.00 -23.66 9.61
N GLY A 111 -4.30 -23.91 9.70
CA GLY A 111 -5.35 -22.91 9.54
C GLY A 111 -5.74 -22.63 8.08
N GLY A 112 -5.15 -23.31 7.10
CA GLY A 112 -5.53 -23.25 5.70
C GLY A 112 -6.80 -24.05 5.39
N ASP A 113 -7.40 -23.79 4.23
CA ASP A 113 -8.54 -24.52 3.69
C ASP A 113 -8.09 -25.39 2.50
N PRO A 114 -8.00 -26.72 2.65
CA PRO A 114 -7.51 -27.60 1.61
C PRO A 114 -8.42 -27.69 0.37
N ALA A 115 -9.65 -27.16 0.43
CA ALA A 115 -10.56 -27.11 -0.70
C ALA A 115 -10.36 -25.87 -1.59
N VAL A 116 -9.45 -24.96 -1.19
CA VAL A 116 -9.28 -23.65 -1.80
C VAL A 116 -7.93 -23.55 -2.50
N PHE A 117 -7.95 -22.91 -3.66
CA PHE A 117 -6.78 -22.42 -4.39
C PHE A 117 -6.60 -20.92 -4.12
N ASN A 118 -5.53 -20.56 -3.47
CA ASN A 118 -5.22 -19.19 -3.07
C ASN A 118 -4.21 -18.55 -4.04
N MET A 119 -4.63 -17.49 -4.73
CA MET A 119 -3.80 -16.81 -5.74
C MET A 119 -2.56 -16.14 -5.15
N ALA A 120 -2.60 -15.64 -3.92
CA ALA A 120 -1.43 -15.05 -3.27
C ALA A 120 -0.42 -16.13 -2.86
N VAL A 121 -0.89 -17.28 -2.36
CA VAL A 121 -0.05 -18.44 -2.05
C VAL A 121 0.68 -18.91 -3.31
N MET A 122 -0.05 -19.05 -4.41
CA MET A 122 0.57 -19.37 -5.71
C MET A 122 1.60 -18.31 -6.11
N GLY A 123 1.27 -17.04 -5.99
CA GLY A 123 2.19 -15.93 -6.31
C GLY A 123 3.49 -15.99 -5.51
N LEU A 124 3.40 -16.27 -4.20
CA LEU A 124 4.56 -16.46 -3.31
C LEU A 124 5.36 -17.73 -3.66
N ARG A 125 4.70 -18.83 -4.01
CA ARG A 125 5.38 -20.06 -4.42
C ARG A 125 6.06 -19.95 -5.78
N LEU A 126 5.55 -19.12 -6.69
CA LEU A 126 6.13 -18.84 -8.00
C LEU A 126 7.21 -17.75 -7.97
N ALA A 127 7.39 -17.04 -6.86
CA ALA A 127 8.37 -15.99 -6.71
C ALA A 127 9.52 -16.40 -5.77
N GLN A 128 10.72 -15.96 -6.07
CA GLN A 128 11.86 -16.07 -5.16
C GLN A 128 11.95 -14.86 -4.22
N ARG A 129 11.37 -13.72 -4.63
CA ARG A 129 11.39 -12.48 -3.88
C ARG A 129 9.98 -11.96 -3.72
N ALA A 130 9.67 -11.50 -2.50
CA ALA A 130 8.38 -10.91 -2.21
C ALA A 130 8.52 -9.63 -1.37
N ASN A 131 7.59 -8.68 -1.56
CA ASN A 131 7.55 -7.46 -0.77
C ASN A 131 6.13 -6.94 -0.54
N GLY A 132 5.96 -6.24 0.59
CA GLY A 132 4.84 -5.35 0.85
C GLY A 132 5.13 -3.94 0.32
N VAL A 133 4.14 -3.04 0.41
CA VAL A 133 4.16 -1.69 -0.20
C VAL A 133 4.32 -0.55 0.80
N SER A 134 4.64 -0.86 2.04
CA SER A 134 5.16 0.00 3.11
C SER A 134 5.89 -0.87 4.13
N GLN A 135 6.67 -0.28 5.03
CA GLN A 135 7.38 -1.05 6.07
C GLN A 135 6.40 -1.83 6.95
N LEU A 136 5.37 -1.15 7.47
CA LEU A 136 4.33 -1.79 8.28
C LEU A 136 3.58 -2.88 7.50
N HIS A 137 3.28 -2.65 6.23
CA HIS A 137 2.62 -3.66 5.40
C HIS A 137 3.51 -4.88 5.16
N GLY A 138 4.82 -4.71 5.05
CA GLY A 138 5.78 -5.82 5.03
C GLY A 138 5.69 -6.67 6.30
N GLU A 139 5.60 -6.04 7.48
CA GLU A 139 5.43 -6.72 8.77
C GLU A 139 4.08 -7.46 8.86
N VAL A 140 3.00 -6.81 8.48
CA VAL A 140 1.65 -7.41 8.41
C VAL A 140 1.63 -8.60 7.46
N SER A 141 2.27 -8.48 6.29
CA SER A 141 2.36 -9.55 5.29
C SER A 141 3.16 -10.75 5.80
N ARG A 142 4.25 -10.53 6.52
CA ARG A 142 4.99 -11.62 7.18
C ARG A 142 4.11 -12.38 8.16
N GLY A 143 3.32 -11.68 8.97
CA GLY A 143 2.35 -12.31 9.87
C GLY A 143 1.26 -13.08 9.12
N MET A 144 0.70 -12.48 8.07
CA MET A 144 -0.41 -13.04 7.30
C MET A 144 -0.02 -14.31 6.52
N PHE A 145 1.19 -14.35 5.98
CA PHE A 145 1.68 -15.46 5.15
C PHE A 145 2.71 -16.35 5.86
N GLY A 146 2.99 -16.10 7.15
CA GLY A 146 4.03 -16.82 7.90
C GLY A 146 3.87 -18.33 7.92
N ALA A 147 2.63 -18.83 7.87
CA ALA A 147 2.34 -20.27 7.84
C ALA A 147 2.95 -21.00 6.61
N LEU A 148 3.27 -20.27 5.52
CA LEU A 148 3.99 -20.83 4.37
C LEU A 148 5.46 -21.16 4.67
N TRP A 149 6.02 -20.62 5.75
CA TRP A 149 7.38 -20.84 6.21
C TRP A 149 7.35 -21.44 7.62
N SER A 150 6.87 -22.66 7.72
CA SER A 150 6.76 -23.38 8.99
C SER A 150 8.14 -23.44 9.69
N GLY A 151 8.15 -23.09 10.97
CA GLY A 151 9.37 -23.06 11.78
C GLY A 151 10.18 -21.76 11.73
N PHE A 152 9.80 -20.78 10.92
CA PHE A 152 10.39 -19.45 10.93
C PHE A 152 9.68 -18.54 11.93
N ASP A 153 10.45 -17.70 12.62
CA ASP A 153 9.86 -16.54 13.31
C ASP A 153 9.27 -15.57 12.28
N THR A 154 8.22 -14.86 12.65
CA THR A 154 7.56 -13.90 11.74
C THR A 154 8.53 -12.87 11.17
N ALA A 155 9.56 -12.49 11.93
CA ALA A 155 10.58 -11.53 11.48
C ALA A 155 11.45 -12.08 10.34
N ASP A 156 11.62 -13.41 10.27
CA ASP A 156 12.50 -14.10 9.31
C ASP A 156 11.76 -14.53 8.04
N VAL A 157 10.43 -14.42 8.00
CA VAL A 157 9.65 -14.68 6.80
C VAL A 157 10.15 -13.79 5.65
N PRO A 158 10.52 -14.34 4.46
CA PRO A 158 11.25 -13.63 3.41
C PRO A 158 10.34 -12.68 2.58
N ILE A 159 9.58 -11.85 3.26
CA ILE A 159 8.78 -10.77 2.67
C ILE A 159 9.38 -9.45 3.13
N THR A 160 9.98 -8.71 2.20
CA THR A 160 10.56 -7.40 2.43
C THR A 160 9.53 -6.28 2.24
N SER A 161 9.96 -5.03 2.14
CA SER A 161 9.09 -3.92 1.76
C SER A 161 9.81 -2.97 0.80
N VAL A 162 9.04 -2.42 -0.14
CA VAL A 162 9.37 -1.24 -0.93
C VAL A 162 8.18 -0.31 -0.83
N THR A 163 8.36 0.82 -0.16
CA THR A 163 7.26 1.76 0.02
C THR A 163 6.85 2.36 -1.31
N ASN A 164 5.55 2.37 -1.60
CA ASN A 164 5.04 2.93 -2.84
C ASN A 164 5.48 4.39 -3.03
N GLY A 165 5.56 4.80 -4.27
CA GLY A 165 5.71 6.18 -4.69
C GLY A 165 4.60 6.57 -5.66
N VAL A 166 4.48 7.85 -5.95
CA VAL A 166 3.53 8.38 -6.91
C VAL A 166 4.26 9.17 -8.01
N HIS A 167 3.71 9.16 -9.21
CA HIS A 167 4.32 9.86 -10.35
C HIS A 167 4.12 11.38 -10.19
N ALA A 168 5.14 12.07 -9.71
CA ALA A 168 5.09 13.49 -9.39
C ALA A 168 4.59 14.36 -10.57
N PRO A 169 5.04 14.18 -11.83
CA PRO A 169 4.53 14.97 -12.95
C PRO A 169 3.04 14.81 -13.23
N THR A 170 2.43 13.70 -12.81
CA THR A 170 0.97 13.48 -12.96
C THR A 170 0.17 14.12 -11.82
N TRP A 171 0.73 14.11 -10.61
CA TRP A 171 -0.02 14.43 -9.39
C TRP A 171 0.30 15.81 -8.81
N THR A 172 1.38 16.45 -9.24
CA THR A 172 1.67 17.85 -8.87
C THR A 172 0.87 18.79 -9.76
N ASP A 173 0.20 19.76 -9.13
CA ASP A 173 -0.61 20.75 -9.82
C ASP A 173 0.27 21.63 -10.74
N PRO A 174 -0.21 22.01 -11.93
CA PRO A 174 0.52 22.91 -12.83
C PRO A 174 0.93 24.24 -12.19
N LEU A 175 0.19 24.76 -11.20
CA LEU A 175 0.57 25.98 -10.48
C LEU A 175 1.82 25.78 -9.63
N MET A 176 1.97 24.62 -8.97
CA MET A 176 3.19 24.29 -8.24
C MET A 176 4.38 24.08 -9.18
N VAL A 177 4.17 23.39 -10.29
CA VAL A 177 5.19 23.23 -11.36
C VAL A 177 5.58 24.58 -11.91
N GLY A 178 4.61 25.49 -12.16
CA GLY A 178 4.83 26.84 -12.63
C GLY A 178 5.66 27.68 -11.66
N LEU A 179 5.38 27.57 -10.37
CA LEU A 179 6.15 28.24 -9.31
C LEU A 179 7.62 27.82 -9.32
N VAL A 180 7.89 26.49 -9.36
CA VAL A 180 9.25 25.97 -9.40
C VAL A 180 9.97 26.44 -10.66
N LYS A 181 9.31 26.38 -11.83
CA LYS A 181 9.87 26.87 -13.09
C LYS A 181 10.24 28.35 -13.02
N GLU A 182 9.35 29.18 -12.53
CA GLU A 182 9.54 30.64 -12.46
C GLU A 182 10.65 31.02 -11.48
N ARG A 183 10.73 30.36 -10.33
CA ARG A 183 11.65 30.72 -9.24
C ARG A 183 12.98 29.98 -9.30
N LEU A 184 13.01 28.74 -9.77
CA LEU A 184 14.20 27.87 -9.79
C LEU A 184 14.69 27.51 -11.18
N GLY A 185 13.93 27.77 -12.25
CA GLY A 185 14.34 27.56 -13.63
C GLY A 185 14.20 26.12 -14.15
N HIS A 186 13.58 25.19 -13.40
CA HIS A 186 13.32 23.80 -13.81
C HIS A 186 11.88 23.36 -13.47
N TYR A 187 11.47 22.18 -13.95
CA TYR A 187 10.10 21.67 -13.77
C TYR A 187 9.98 20.57 -12.72
N GLU A 188 11.09 20.10 -12.16
CA GLU A 188 11.12 18.96 -11.24
C GLU A 188 10.78 19.39 -9.82
N THR A 189 9.52 19.21 -9.42
CA THR A 189 9.03 19.58 -8.10
C THR A 189 9.50 18.63 -7.01
N SER A 190 9.74 17.36 -7.32
CA SER A 190 10.24 16.37 -6.36
C SER A 190 11.71 16.57 -5.97
N ALA A 191 12.49 17.26 -6.82
CA ALA A 191 13.89 17.60 -6.55
C ALA A 191 14.10 19.11 -6.31
N ALA A 192 13.03 19.88 -6.14
CA ALA A 192 13.11 21.33 -5.95
C ALA A 192 13.65 21.68 -4.55
N ASP A 193 14.53 22.68 -4.50
CA ASP A 193 14.90 23.30 -3.23
C ASP A 193 13.79 24.25 -2.74
N TRP A 194 12.84 23.70 -2.00
CA TRP A 194 11.72 24.45 -1.44
C TRP A 194 12.13 25.47 -0.37
N ASN A 195 13.37 25.40 0.11
CA ASN A 195 13.94 26.35 1.07
C ASN A 195 14.73 27.46 0.37
N ALA A 196 14.85 27.42 -0.96
CA ALA A 196 15.53 28.48 -1.71
C ALA A 196 14.89 29.86 -1.43
N PRO A 197 15.68 30.91 -1.18
CA PRO A 197 15.17 32.26 -0.94
C PRO A 197 14.33 32.83 -2.11
N ALA A 198 14.50 32.29 -3.30
CA ALA A 198 13.74 32.67 -4.50
C ALA A 198 12.25 32.29 -4.39
N ILE A 199 11.91 31.27 -3.61
CA ILE A 199 10.52 30.89 -3.32
C ILE A 199 10.11 31.55 -1.99
N THR A 200 9.36 32.63 -2.05
CA THR A 200 8.90 33.32 -0.83
C THR A 200 7.71 32.63 -0.18
N ASP A 201 7.43 32.92 1.09
CA ASP A 201 6.23 32.43 1.76
C ASP A 201 4.95 32.94 1.10
N GLY A 202 4.98 34.17 0.57
CA GLY A 202 3.88 34.73 -0.19
C GLY A 202 3.60 33.98 -1.49
N ASP A 203 4.64 33.54 -2.19
CA ASP A 203 4.50 32.71 -3.41
C ASP A 203 3.80 31.38 -3.09
N LEU A 204 4.28 30.66 -2.06
CA LEU A 204 3.67 29.40 -1.64
C LEU A 204 2.22 29.58 -1.19
N TRP A 205 1.96 30.60 -0.36
CA TRP A 205 0.61 30.84 0.15
C TRP A 205 -0.38 31.24 -0.96
N SER A 206 0.02 32.13 -1.88
CA SER A 206 -0.83 32.51 -3.02
C SER A 206 -1.08 31.37 -3.97
N THR A 207 -0.08 30.51 -4.23
CA THR A 207 -0.22 29.32 -5.06
C THR A 207 -1.20 28.32 -4.41
N ARG A 208 -1.07 28.06 -3.11
CA ARG A 208 -1.99 27.21 -2.37
C ARG A 208 -3.43 27.75 -2.41
N ARG A 209 -3.60 29.07 -2.22
CA ARG A 209 -4.91 29.71 -2.32
C ARG A 209 -5.52 29.56 -3.72
N ALA A 210 -4.72 29.71 -4.77
CA ALA A 210 -5.19 29.52 -6.15
C ALA A 210 -5.67 28.10 -6.42
N MET A 211 -4.98 27.08 -5.89
CA MET A 211 -5.41 25.69 -6.00
C MET A 211 -6.72 25.41 -5.24
N ARG A 212 -6.90 26.00 -4.04
CA ARG A 212 -8.21 25.94 -3.33
C ARG A 212 -9.33 26.58 -4.15
N ASP A 213 -9.08 27.73 -4.75
CA ASP A 213 -10.06 28.42 -5.59
C ASP A 213 -10.47 27.57 -6.82
N GLN A 214 -9.52 26.84 -7.44
CA GLN A 214 -9.83 25.89 -8.50
C GLN A 214 -10.75 24.77 -8.00
N LEU A 215 -10.45 24.16 -6.84
CA LEU A 215 -11.29 23.14 -6.22
C LEU A 215 -12.69 23.66 -5.90
N VAL A 216 -12.80 24.84 -5.30
CA VAL A 216 -14.08 25.45 -4.95
C VAL A 216 -14.92 25.70 -6.20
N ARG A 217 -14.32 26.22 -7.28
CA ARG A 217 -15.03 26.43 -8.55
C ARG A 217 -15.52 25.12 -9.17
N ASP A 218 -14.71 24.09 -9.20
CA ASP A 218 -15.09 22.77 -9.70
C ASP A 218 -16.22 22.14 -8.86
N ALA A 219 -16.10 22.18 -7.53
CA ALA A 219 -17.13 21.66 -6.63
C ALA A 219 -18.48 22.36 -6.84
N ARG A 220 -18.48 23.70 -6.95
CA ARG A 220 -19.69 24.48 -7.27
C ARG A 220 -20.29 24.08 -8.62
N ALA A 221 -19.47 23.94 -9.64
CA ALA A 221 -19.92 23.55 -10.98
C ALA A 221 -20.56 22.16 -10.97
N ARG A 222 -19.95 21.18 -10.30
CA ARG A 222 -20.46 19.81 -10.18
C ARG A 222 -21.80 19.75 -9.43
N VAL A 223 -21.88 20.44 -8.28
CA VAL A 223 -23.12 20.46 -7.48
C VAL A 223 -24.27 21.13 -8.25
N LYS A 224 -24.00 22.24 -8.94
CA LYS A 224 -25.01 22.90 -9.78
C LYS A 224 -25.44 22.05 -10.96
N ALA A 225 -24.51 21.35 -11.62
CA ALA A 225 -24.82 20.45 -12.72
C ALA A 225 -25.70 19.27 -12.25
N ALA A 226 -25.33 18.64 -11.12
CA ALA A 226 -26.13 17.57 -10.53
C ALA A 226 -27.55 18.05 -10.13
N TRP A 227 -27.65 19.23 -9.53
CA TRP A 227 -28.95 19.84 -9.21
C TRP A 227 -29.81 20.03 -10.46
N ALA A 228 -29.24 20.58 -11.53
CA ALA A 228 -29.99 20.85 -12.77
C ALA A 228 -30.44 19.57 -13.46
N GLU A 229 -29.67 18.50 -13.37
CA GLU A 229 -30.00 17.17 -13.87
C GLU A 229 -31.17 16.54 -13.08
N GLU A 230 -31.13 16.64 -11.75
CA GLU A 230 -32.17 16.09 -10.86
C GLU A 230 -33.46 16.93 -10.85
N ASN A 231 -33.37 18.23 -11.17
CA ASN A 231 -34.47 19.18 -11.11
C ASN A 231 -34.67 19.92 -12.44
N PRO A 232 -35.06 19.24 -13.53
CA PRO A 232 -35.21 19.86 -14.84
C PRO A 232 -36.21 21.04 -14.84
N GLY A 233 -35.75 22.19 -15.31
CA GLY A 233 -36.56 23.41 -15.38
C GLY A 233 -36.70 24.20 -14.07
N VAL A 234 -36.05 23.77 -12.99
CA VAL A 234 -35.99 24.50 -11.73
C VAL A 234 -34.68 25.32 -11.69
N LEU A 235 -34.80 26.60 -11.27
CA LEU A 235 -33.62 27.46 -11.11
C LEU A 235 -32.67 26.91 -10.05
N VAL A 236 -31.36 27.00 -10.33
CA VAL A 236 -30.32 26.65 -9.35
C VAL A 236 -30.44 27.59 -8.15
N PRO A 237 -30.52 27.06 -6.91
CA PRO A 237 -30.62 27.89 -5.71
C PRO A 237 -29.39 28.78 -5.51
N GLU A 238 -29.60 30.03 -5.15
CA GLU A 238 -28.53 31.03 -4.95
C GLU A 238 -27.49 30.60 -3.90
N TRP A 239 -27.89 29.83 -2.88
CA TRP A 239 -26.93 29.39 -1.85
C TRP A 239 -25.77 28.53 -2.43
N MET A 240 -25.96 27.91 -3.61
CA MET A 240 -24.91 27.14 -4.27
C MET A 240 -23.77 28.02 -4.82
N ASP A 241 -23.99 29.30 -5.00
CA ASP A 241 -22.93 30.26 -5.35
C ASP A 241 -21.96 30.50 -4.18
N GLY A 242 -22.45 30.36 -2.95
CA GLY A 242 -21.68 30.45 -1.72
C GLY A 242 -21.14 29.12 -1.20
N LEU A 243 -21.29 28.02 -1.95
CA LEU A 243 -20.79 26.71 -1.55
C LEU A 243 -19.26 26.74 -1.45
N LEU A 244 -18.71 26.47 -0.27
CA LEU A 244 -17.30 26.56 0.06
C LEU A 244 -16.71 27.98 -0.14
N ASP A 245 -15.60 28.25 0.49
CA ASP A 245 -14.88 29.53 0.42
C ASP A 245 -13.37 29.26 0.28
N PRO A 246 -12.68 29.82 -0.73
CA PRO A 246 -11.26 29.56 -0.94
C PRO A 246 -10.35 30.14 0.17
N ASP A 247 -10.88 30.96 1.08
CA ASP A 247 -10.13 31.52 2.21
C ASP A 247 -10.34 30.76 3.54
N VAL A 248 -11.18 29.72 3.53
CA VAL A 248 -11.49 28.86 4.67
C VAL A 248 -10.65 27.59 4.64
N LEU A 249 -10.18 27.15 5.82
CA LEU A 249 -9.45 25.90 6.02
C LEU A 249 -10.24 24.71 5.44
N THR A 250 -9.68 24.06 4.42
CA THR A 250 -10.35 23.02 3.67
C THR A 250 -9.76 21.65 3.98
N ILE A 251 -10.56 20.76 4.56
CA ILE A 251 -10.21 19.37 4.82
C ILE A 251 -10.79 18.49 3.71
N GLY A 252 -9.94 17.71 3.07
CA GLY A 252 -10.33 16.77 2.02
C GLY A 252 -10.33 15.33 2.50
N PHE A 253 -11.31 14.58 2.04
CA PHE A 253 -11.40 13.14 2.22
C PHE A 253 -11.96 12.51 0.96
N ALA A 254 -11.24 11.60 0.31
CA ALA A 254 -11.75 10.95 -0.89
C ALA A 254 -11.34 9.49 -0.97
N ARG A 255 -12.33 8.59 -1.13
CA ARG A 255 -12.08 7.14 -1.17
C ARG A 255 -13.20 6.36 -1.85
N ARG A 256 -12.85 5.14 -2.34
CA ARG A 256 -13.84 4.05 -2.37
C ARG A 256 -14.19 3.75 -0.91
N VAL A 257 -15.45 3.45 -0.60
CA VAL A 257 -15.97 3.37 0.76
C VAL A 257 -16.05 1.92 1.28
N PRO A 258 -14.93 1.21 1.53
CA PRO A 258 -14.96 0.03 2.38
C PRO A 258 -15.02 0.48 3.85
N THR A 259 -15.64 -0.33 4.72
CA THR A 259 -15.91 0.00 6.12
C THR A 259 -14.66 0.36 6.93
N TYR A 260 -13.54 -0.35 6.74
CA TYR A 260 -12.29 -0.08 7.49
C TYR A 260 -11.69 1.33 7.25
N LYS A 261 -12.13 2.04 6.20
CA LYS A 261 -11.70 3.41 5.91
C LYS A 261 -12.47 4.48 6.68
N ARG A 262 -13.48 4.08 7.43
CA ARG A 262 -14.21 4.86 8.42
C ARG A 262 -14.64 6.26 7.95
N LEU A 263 -15.33 6.31 6.79
CA LEU A 263 -15.85 7.56 6.21
C LEU A 263 -16.58 8.46 7.23
N THR A 264 -17.27 7.84 8.18
CA THR A 264 -18.13 8.52 9.15
C THR A 264 -17.45 8.75 10.50
N LEU A 265 -16.13 8.50 10.64
CA LEU A 265 -15.44 8.76 11.90
C LEU A 265 -15.60 10.23 12.33
N MET A 266 -15.56 11.17 11.38
CA MET A 266 -15.80 12.59 11.65
C MET A 266 -17.26 12.93 12.01
N LEU A 267 -18.22 11.99 11.86
CA LEU A 267 -19.60 12.12 12.33
C LEU A 267 -19.81 11.47 13.70
N HIS A 268 -18.74 11.02 14.37
CA HIS A 268 -18.85 10.39 15.69
C HIS A 268 -19.43 11.37 16.71
N ASP A 269 -19.04 12.65 16.67
CA ASP A 269 -19.61 13.75 17.43
C ASP A 269 -20.11 14.84 16.47
N GLU A 270 -21.38 14.74 16.04
CA GLU A 270 -21.99 15.67 15.10
C GLU A 270 -22.13 17.10 15.69
N ALA A 271 -22.26 17.23 17.01
CA ALA A 271 -22.34 18.54 17.66
C ALA A 271 -21.00 19.27 17.60
N ARG A 272 -19.91 18.56 17.89
CA ARG A 272 -18.55 19.08 17.83
C ARG A 272 -18.14 19.41 16.38
N LEU A 273 -18.47 18.53 15.42
CA LEU A 273 -18.26 18.81 14.01
C LEU A 273 -19.03 20.06 13.56
N ARG A 274 -20.30 20.18 13.95
CA ARG A 274 -21.12 21.37 13.63
C ARG A 274 -20.47 22.66 14.16
N ALA A 275 -19.98 22.64 15.39
CA ALA A 275 -19.29 23.78 15.99
C ALA A 275 -18.06 24.21 15.17
N LEU A 276 -17.24 23.25 14.73
CA LEU A 276 -16.09 23.53 13.85
C LEU A 276 -16.47 24.14 12.50
N LEU A 277 -17.52 23.61 11.87
CA LEU A 277 -17.98 24.08 10.55
C LEU A 277 -18.62 25.48 10.61
N THR A 278 -19.18 25.86 11.76
CA THR A 278 -19.90 27.13 11.96
C THR A 278 -19.14 28.13 12.85
N ASP A 279 -17.89 27.84 13.22
CA ASP A 279 -17.05 28.78 14.00
C ASP A 279 -16.88 30.08 13.21
N PRO A 280 -17.24 31.26 13.78
CA PRO A 280 -17.17 32.54 13.08
C PRO A 280 -15.75 33.03 12.85
N ASP A 281 -14.80 32.65 13.69
CA ASP A 281 -13.42 33.16 13.67
C ASP A 281 -12.47 32.21 12.95
N ARG A 282 -12.71 30.91 13.08
CA ARG A 282 -11.85 29.85 12.53
C ARG A 282 -12.67 28.74 11.88
N PRO A 283 -13.51 29.06 10.90
CA PRO A 283 -14.37 28.06 10.27
C PRO A 283 -13.56 27.00 9.56
N VAL A 284 -14.10 25.78 9.52
CA VAL A 284 -13.57 24.66 8.76
C VAL A 284 -14.59 24.29 7.68
N GLN A 285 -14.13 23.78 6.56
CA GLN A 285 -14.99 23.23 5.54
C GLN A 285 -14.49 21.87 5.06
N LEU A 286 -15.41 21.01 4.63
CA LEU A 286 -15.13 19.65 4.23
C LEU A 286 -15.47 19.43 2.76
N VAL A 287 -14.53 18.85 2.01
CA VAL A 287 -14.78 18.33 0.66
C VAL A 287 -14.58 16.82 0.69
N ILE A 288 -15.67 16.11 0.56
CA ILE A 288 -15.70 14.66 0.65
C ILE A 288 -16.09 14.09 -0.71
N ALA A 289 -15.28 13.19 -1.24
CA ALA A 289 -15.61 12.48 -2.47
C ALA A 289 -15.62 10.97 -2.22
N GLY A 290 -16.60 10.29 -2.80
CA GLY A 290 -16.75 8.87 -2.55
C GLY A 290 -17.48 8.13 -3.66
N LYS A 291 -17.28 6.80 -3.64
CA LYS A 291 -18.01 5.85 -4.47
C LYS A 291 -18.11 4.54 -3.70
N SER A 292 -19.34 4.08 -3.48
CA SER A 292 -19.60 2.74 -2.95
C SER A 292 -19.80 1.74 -4.08
N HIS A 293 -19.46 0.48 -3.85
CA HIS A 293 -19.79 -0.59 -4.77
C HIS A 293 -21.32 -0.76 -4.84
N PRO A 294 -21.93 -1.07 -6.00
CA PRO A 294 -23.38 -1.26 -6.11
C PRO A 294 -23.98 -2.30 -5.15
N ALA A 295 -23.21 -3.30 -4.75
CA ALA A 295 -23.61 -4.34 -3.80
C ALA A 295 -23.23 -4.03 -2.33
N ASP A 296 -22.62 -2.86 -2.05
CA ASP A 296 -22.20 -2.45 -0.70
C ASP A 296 -23.26 -1.54 -0.06
N ASP A 297 -24.26 -2.15 0.56
CA ASP A 297 -25.36 -1.42 1.21
C ASP A 297 -24.89 -0.70 2.49
N ALA A 298 -23.90 -1.23 3.20
CA ALA A 298 -23.31 -0.57 4.36
C ALA A 298 -22.59 0.73 3.96
N GLY A 299 -21.76 0.70 2.92
CA GLY A 299 -21.10 1.90 2.39
C GLY A 299 -22.09 2.94 1.87
N LYS A 300 -23.21 2.52 1.24
CA LYS A 300 -24.29 3.42 0.83
C LYS A 300 -24.95 4.10 2.02
N ALA A 301 -25.22 3.37 3.10
CA ALA A 301 -25.80 3.91 4.32
C ALA A 301 -24.89 4.97 4.98
N LEU A 302 -23.56 4.75 4.97
CA LEU A 302 -22.59 5.73 5.45
C LEU A 302 -22.61 7.03 4.62
N ILE A 303 -22.67 6.91 3.30
CA ILE A 303 -22.80 8.08 2.40
C ILE A 303 -24.13 8.81 2.66
N GLN A 304 -25.23 8.07 2.81
CA GLN A 304 -26.54 8.65 3.09
C GLN A 304 -26.54 9.47 4.39
N ARG A 305 -25.96 8.93 5.48
CA ARG A 305 -25.84 9.64 6.74
C ARG A 305 -25.05 10.94 6.60
N LEU A 306 -23.93 10.90 5.85
CA LEU A 306 -23.11 12.08 5.58
C LEU A 306 -23.89 13.15 4.79
N VAL A 307 -24.60 12.76 3.74
CA VAL A 307 -25.41 13.68 2.90
C VAL A 307 -26.56 14.28 3.71
N GLN A 308 -27.22 13.49 4.56
CA GLN A 308 -28.27 14.00 5.47
C GLN A 308 -27.71 15.05 6.43
N PHE A 309 -26.55 14.81 7.06
CA PHE A 309 -25.90 15.78 7.92
C PHE A 309 -25.53 17.07 7.16
N ALA A 310 -24.94 16.93 5.97
CA ALA A 310 -24.54 18.04 5.12
C ALA A 310 -25.71 18.90 4.60
N SER A 311 -26.93 18.35 4.58
CA SER A 311 -28.12 19.06 4.06
C SER A 311 -28.68 20.13 5.01
N ALA A 312 -28.21 20.20 6.26
CA ALA A 312 -28.64 21.23 7.20
C ALA A 312 -28.33 22.64 6.66
N PRO A 313 -29.28 23.60 6.75
CA PRO A 313 -29.13 24.93 6.14
C PRO A 313 -27.84 25.66 6.52
N GLU A 314 -27.39 25.52 7.76
CA GLU A 314 -26.17 26.16 8.29
C GLU A 314 -24.89 25.43 7.86
N LEU A 315 -24.98 24.16 7.40
CA LEU A 315 -23.83 23.33 7.01
C LEU A 315 -23.64 23.21 5.51
N ARG A 316 -24.72 23.32 4.72
CA ARG A 316 -24.74 23.01 3.28
C ARG A 316 -23.75 23.83 2.44
N GLN A 317 -23.22 24.93 2.96
CA GLN A 317 -22.16 25.72 2.32
C GLN A 317 -20.76 25.35 2.80
N ARG A 318 -20.64 24.55 3.88
CA ARG A 318 -19.38 24.20 4.54
C ARG A 318 -18.97 22.74 4.35
N ILE A 319 -19.89 21.89 3.93
CA ILE A 319 -19.61 20.47 3.68
C ILE A 319 -20.24 20.05 2.36
N VAL A 320 -19.46 19.44 1.48
CA VAL A 320 -19.91 18.96 0.20
C VAL A 320 -19.51 17.50 0.00
N PHE A 321 -20.45 16.69 -0.47
CA PHE A 321 -20.19 15.35 -0.96
C PHE A 321 -20.20 15.34 -2.50
N LEU A 322 -19.09 14.91 -3.09
CA LEU A 322 -18.93 14.78 -4.54
C LEU A 322 -19.02 13.29 -4.91
N PRO A 323 -20.09 12.85 -5.58
CA PRO A 323 -20.25 11.45 -5.99
C PRO A 323 -19.32 11.10 -7.15
N ASN A 324 -19.21 9.79 -7.44
CA ASN A 324 -18.48 9.27 -8.59
C ASN A 324 -17.00 9.66 -8.64
N TYR A 325 -16.34 9.64 -7.47
CA TYR A 325 -14.91 9.91 -7.37
C TYR A 325 -14.08 9.17 -8.44
N ASP A 326 -13.32 9.93 -9.21
CA ASP A 326 -12.45 9.47 -10.28
C ASP A 326 -11.09 10.19 -10.30
N ILE A 327 -10.22 9.83 -11.25
CA ILE A 327 -8.89 10.42 -11.39
C ILE A 327 -8.95 11.92 -11.74
N ALA A 328 -9.92 12.34 -12.54
CA ALA A 328 -10.06 13.74 -12.94
C ALA A 328 -10.41 14.62 -11.73
N MET A 329 -11.36 14.16 -10.89
CA MET A 329 -11.72 14.81 -9.64
C MET A 329 -10.54 14.82 -8.66
N ALA A 330 -9.81 13.70 -8.58
CA ALA A 330 -8.64 13.57 -7.70
C ALA A 330 -7.56 14.61 -7.98
N ARG A 331 -7.33 14.98 -9.24
CA ARG A 331 -6.36 16.01 -9.65
C ARG A 331 -6.65 17.42 -9.12
N LEU A 332 -7.89 17.69 -8.73
CA LEU A 332 -8.28 18.95 -8.11
C LEU A 332 -8.38 18.83 -6.59
N LEU A 333 -8.83 17.68 -6.09
CA LEU A 333 -8.98 17.43 -4.66
C LEU A 333 -7.64 17.48 -3.91
N TYR A 334 -6.62 16.73 -4.36
CA TYR A 334 -5.34 16.67 -3.65
C TYR A 334 -4.62 18.02 -3.58
N PRO A 335 -4.50 18.80 -4.67
CA PRO A 335 -3.92 20.13 -4.60
C PRO A 335 -4.79 21.15 -3.87
N GLY A 336 -6.11 21.04 -4.03
CA GLY A 336 -7.06 22.06 -3.57
C GLY A 336 -7.41 22.00 -2.08
N THR A 337 -6.98 20.98 -1.34
CA THR A 337 -7.23 20.85 0.10
C THR A 337 -6.02 21.31 0.92
N ASP A 338 -6.25 21.85 2.12
CA ASP A 338 -5.19 22.24 3.05
C ASP A 338 -4.76 21.07 3.92
N ILE A 339 -5.73 20.29 4.34
CA ILE A 339 -5.57 19.06 5.10
C ILE A 339 -6.10 17.90 4.28
N TRP A 340 -5.31 16.85 4.20
CA TRP A 340 -5.75 15.55 3.70
C TRP A 340 -5.98 14.60 4.86
N LEU A 341 -7.25 14.26 5.10
CA LEU A 341 -7.64 13.37 6.19
C LEU A 341 -7.53 11.90 5.74
N ASN A 342 -6.87 11.08 6.56
CA ASN A 342 -6.75 9.66 6.37
C ASN A 342 -6.87 8.91 7.71
N ASN A 343 -7.98 8.22 7.93
CA ASN A 343 -8.33 7.62 9.21
C ASN A 343 -8.68 6.12 9.08
N PRO A 344 -7.80 5.29 8.48
CA PRO A 344 -8.04 3.86 8.38
C PRO A 344 -8.05 3.20 9.75
N LEU A 345 -8.63 2.00 9.83
CA LEU A 345 -8.45 1.11 10.96
C LEU A 345 -7.06 0.46 10.83
N ARG A 346 -6.12 0.86 11.66
CA ARG A 346 -4.76 0.31 11.65
C ARG A 346 -4.77 -1.18 12.05
N PRO A 347 -4.01 -2.07 11.38
CA PRO A 347 -3.03 -1.83 10.31
C PRO A 347 -3.58 -2.13 8.90
N LEU A 348 -4.81 -1.77 8.57
CA LEU A 348 -5.50 -2.17 7.34
C LEU A 348 -5.25 -1.25 6.13
N GLU A 349 -4.40 -0.24 6.24
CA GLU A 349 -3.94 0.57 5.12
C GLU A 349 -2.56 0.10 4.64
N ALA A 350 -2.50 -0.65 3.55
CA ALA A 350 -1.23 -1.18 3.05
C ALA A 350 -0.19 -0.09 2.73
N CYS A 351 -0.62 1.00 2.12
CA CYS A 351 0.23 2.14 1.85
C CYS A 351 -0.50 3.48 1.96
N GLY A 352 -1.57 3.72 1.19
CA GLY A 352 -2.35 4.96 1.25
C GLY A 352 -1.81 6.08 0.36
N THR A 353 -1.66 5.85 -0.94
CA THR A 353 -1.06 6.81 -1.90
C THR A 353 -1.79 8.14 -2.07
N SER A 354 -3.01 8.29 -1.55
CA SER A 354 -3.77 9.55 -1.61
C SER A 354 -3.08 10.67 -0.82
N GLY A 355 -2.62 10.37 0.39
CA GLY A 355 -1.86 11.32 1.21
C GLY A 355 -0.53 11.73 0.59
N MET A 356 0.14 10.82 -0.11
CA MET A 356 1.36 11.13 -0.87
C MET A 356 1.10 12.18 -1.96
N LYS A 357 0.01 12.01 -2.73
CA LYS A 357 -0.40 12.94 -3.80
C LYS A 357 -0.74 14.32 -3.24
N ALA A 358 -1.40 14.36 -2.09
CA ALA A 358 -1.70 15.60 -1.39
C ALA A 358 -0.41 16.31 -0.93
N ALA A 359 0.52 15.59 -0.31
CA ALA A 359 1.79 16.11 0.18
C ALA A 359 2.65 16.74 -0.93
N LEU A 360 2.70 16.14 -2.15
CA LEU A 360 3.40 16.73 -3.31
C LEU A 360 2.89 18.11 -3.73
N ASN A 361 1.72 18.51 -3.25
CA ASN A 361 1.09 19.79 -3.53
C ASN A 361 1.10 20.73 -2.29
N GLY A 362 1.74 20.32 -1.20
CA GLY A 362 1.77 21.08 0.04
C GLY A 362 0.46 21.05 0.83
N SER A 363 -0.43 20.09 0.57
CA SER A 363 -1.52 19.72 1.46
C SER A 363 -0.94 18.90 2.61
N LEU A 364 -1.24 19.27 3.85
CA LEU A 364 -0.70 18.61 5.03
C LEU A 364 -1.54 17.40 5.40
N ASN A 365 -0.91 16.31 5.82
CA ASN A 365 -1.64 15.11 6.21
C ASN A 365 -2.10 15.17 7.67
N LEU A 366 -3.36 14.81 7.91
CA LEU A 366 -3.91 14.45 9.22
C LEU A 366 -4.30 12.98 9.14
N SER A 367 -3.50 12.11 9.70
CA SER A 367 -3.68 10.67 9.47
C SER A 367 -3.37 9.83 10.69
N ILE A 368 -4.05 8.69 10.80
CA ILE A 368 -3.61 7.56 11.61
C ILE A 368 -2.21 7.14 11.11
N LEU A 369 -1.34 6.72 12.03
CA LEU A 369 -0.01 6.16 11.73
C LEU A 369 -0.14 4.76 11.13
N ASP A 370 -0.50 4.71 9.85
CA ASP A 370 -0.69 3.48 9.09
C ASP A 370 -0.10 3.65 7.67
N GLY A 371 0.24 2.55 7.01
CA GLY A 371 0.85 2.56 5.70
C GLY A 371 2.10 3.45 5.64
N TRP A 372 2.22 4.28 4.59
CA TRP A 372 3.37 5.16 4.39
C TRP A 372 3.54 6.21 5.49
N TRP A 373 2.44 6.67 6.12
CA TRP A 373 2.49 7.70 7.15
C TRP A 373 3.17 7.22 8.44
N ASN A 374 3.12 5.91 8.71
CA ASN A 374 3.81 5.31 9.86
C ASN A 374 5.33 5.46 9.80
N GLU A 375 5.91 5.55 8.61
CA GLU A 375 7.36 5.63 8.41
C GLU A 375 7.88 7.04 8.08
N TYR A 376 7.03 7.93 7.52
CA TYR A 376 7.47 9.26 7.08
C TYR A 376 6.96 10.42 7.93
N TYR A 377 6.12 10.18 8.92
CA TYR A 377 5.71 11.21 9.86
C TYR A 377 6.85 11.58 10.80
N ASP A 378 7.22 12.87 10.85
CA ASP A 378 8.34 13.40 11.64
C ASP A 378 7.92 14.41 12.73
N GLY A 379 6.63 14.71 12.87
CA GLY A 379 6.08 15.66 13.83
C GLY A 379 5.95 17.09 13.29
N GLU A 380 6.55 17.42 12.14
CA GLU A 380 6.52 18.76 11.54
C GLU A 380 5.82 18.79 10.18
N ASN A 381 5.75 17.67 9.50
CA ASN A 381 5.19 17.51 8.15
C ASN A 381 3.68 17.25 8.10
N GLY A 382 2.98 17.35 9.22
CA GLY A 382 1.56 17.11 9.37
C GLY A 382 1.17 16.73 10.78
N TRP A 383 0.08 15.96 10.94
CA TRP A 383 -0.42 15.51 12.23
C TRP A 383 -0.72 14.02 12.24
N ALA A 384 -0.28 13.35 13.29
CA ALA A 384 -0.64 11.95 13.56
C ALA A 384 -1.86 11.90 14.51
N ILE A 385 -2.90 11.21 14.08
CA ILE A 385 -4.01 10.85 14.97
C ILE A 385 -3.51 9.67 15.82
N PRO A 386 -3.45 9.80 17.17
CA PRO A 386 -3.07 8.69 18.04
C PRO A 386 -3.96 7.49 17.84
N THR A 387 -3.37 6.31 17.70
CA THR A 387 -4.13 5.06 17.57
C THR A 387 -4.55 4.54 18.93
N ALA A 388 -5.75 3.98 19.03
CA ALA A 388 -6.28 3.36 20.24
C ALA A 388 -6.26 1.82 20.12
N ASP A 389 -5.12 1.25 19.72
CA ASP A 389 -4.97 -0.19 19.47
C ASP A 389 -5.22 -1.05 20.72
N ALA A 390 -5.08 -0.49 21.91
CA ALA A 390 -5.37 -1.15 23.19
C ALA A 390 -6.82 -1.01 23.66
N ALA A 391 -7.70 -0.37 22.87
CA ALA A 391 -9.12 -0.25 23.21
C ALA A 391 -9.79 -1.63 23.25
N GLY A 392 -10.78 -1.79 24.13
CA GLY A 392 -11.45 -3.08 24.35
C GLY A 392 -12.30 -3.55 23.18
N ASP A 393 -12.82 -2.60 22.37
CA ASP A 393 -13.60 -2.89 21.18
C ASP A 393 -13.44 -1.76 20.12
N GLU A 394 -13.99 -2.00 18.93
CA GLU A 394 -13.92 -1.07 17.80
C GLU A 394 -14.67 0.23 18.05
N ALA A 395 -15.79 0.21 18.76
CA ALA A 395 -16.58 1.40 19.05
C ALA A 395 -15.86 2.35 20.01
N GLU A 396 -15.22 1.83 21.05
CA GLU A 396 -14.41 2.63 21.98
C GLU A 396 -13.15 3.15 21.27
N ARG A 397 -12.53 2.35 20.39
CA ARG A 397 -11.43 2.77 19.55
C ARG A 397 -11.82 3.95 18.66
N ASP A 398 -12.94 3.83 17.94
CA ASP A 398 -13.46 4.90 17.07
C ASP A 398 -13.73 6.18 17.85
N LYS A 399 -14.30 6.08 19.03
CA LYS A 399 -14.55 7.23 19.91
C LYS A 399 -13.25 7.92 20.34
N LEU A 400 -12.24 7.17 20.77
CA LEU A 400 -10.97 7.72 21.20
C LEU A 400 -10.23 8.41 20.04
N GLU A 401 -10.17 7.75 18.88
CA GLU A 401 -9.50 8.29 17.68
C GLU A 401 -10.26 9.48 17.08
N ALA A 402 -11.59 9.47 17.11
CA ALA A 402 -12.40 10.62 16.71
C ALA A 402 -12.15 11.84 17.62
N ASN A 403 -12.14 11.64 18.93
CA ASN A 403 -11.84 12.72 19.88
C ASN A 403 -10.44 13.30 19.66
N ALA A 404 -9.43 12.44 19.49
CA ALA A 404 -8.07 12.89 19.20
C ALA A 404 -7.98 13.67 17.87
N MET A 405 -8.69 13.24 16.85
CA MET A 405 -8.80 13.96 15.57
C MET A 405 -9.40 15.36 15.76
N TYR A 406 -10.49 15.49 16.51
CA TYR A 406 -11.10 16.78 16.80
C TYR A 406 -10.16 17.68 17.61
N ASP A 407 -9.51 17.14 18.65
CA ASP A 407 -8.54 17.91 19.46
C ASP A 407 -7.41 18.48 18.61
N LEU A 408 -6.91 17.73 17.64
CA LEU A 408 -5.89 18.19 16.70
C LEU A 408 -6.44 19.31 15.81
N ILE A 409 -7.66 19.20 15.29
CA ILE A 409 -8.25 20.23 14.42
C ILE A 409 -8.50 21.51 15.21
N GLU A 410 -9.11 21.43 16.39
CA GLU A 410 -9.50 22.58 17.22
C GLU A 410 -8.32 23.32 17.82
N HIS A 411 -7.32 22.59 18.33
CA HIS A 411 -6.27 23.17 19.15
C HIS A 411 -4.94 23.37 18.44
N GLN A 412 -4.74 22.73 17.27
CA GLN A 412 -3.48 22.84 16.54
C GLN A 412 -3.67 23.30 15.09
N ILE A 413 -4.53 22.63 14.32
CA ILE A 413 -4.65 22.85 12.87
C ILE A 413 -5.33 24.19 12.58
N ALA A 414 -6.56 24.38 13.03
CA ALA A 414 -7.30 25.63 12.77
C ALA A 414 -6.58 26.86 13.34
N PRO A 415 -6.09 26.86 14.60
CA PRO A 415 -5.31 27.99 15.10
C PRO A 415 -4.09 28.32 14.24
N ARG A 416 -3.34 27.32 13.77
CA ARG A 416 -2.14 27.53 12.94
C ARG A 416 -2.47 28.11 11.56
N PHE A 417 -3.58 27.69 10.96
CA PHE A 417 -4.03 28.19 9.65
C PHE A 417 -4.50 29.65 9.69
N TYR A 418 -5.14 30.07 10.80
CA TYR A 418 -5.70 31.41 10.96
C TYR A 418 -4.76 32.40 11.67
N ASP A 419 -3.59 31.94 12.15
CA ASP A 419 -2.54 32.82 12.71
C ASP A 419 -1.78 33.51 11.56
N ARG A 420 -2.31 34.63 11.09
CA ARG A 420 -1.81 35.40 9.94
C ARG A 420 -1.09 36.65 10.38
N ASP A 421 0.02 36.96 9.72
CA ASP A 421 0.76 38.21 9.90
C ASP A 421 0.02 39.44 9.28
N GLU A 422 0.65 40.59 9.35
CA GLU A 422 0.11 41.86 8.79
C GLU A 422 -0.10 41.79 7.25
N GLN A 423 0.57 40.84 6.56
CA GLN A 423 0.43 40.60 5.14
C GLN A 423 -0.63 39.54 4.82
N GLY A 424 -1.30 39.01 5.83
CA GLY A 424 -2.29 37.92 5.70
C GLY A 424 -1.69 36.55 5.45
N ILE A 425 -0.40 36.35 5.72
CA ILE A 425 0.31 35.09 5.48
C ILE A 425 0.42 34.30 6.80
N PRO A 426 -0.06 33.05 6.88
CA PRO A 426 0.10 32.19 8.05
C PRO A 426 1.51 31.56 8.07
N ARG A 427 2.51 32.28 8.59
CA ARG A 427 3.92 31.90 8.51
C ARG A 427 4.22 30.49 9.01
N ARG A 428 3.65 30.10 10.15
CA ARG A 428 3.84 28.76 10.72
C ARG A 428 3.22 27.67 9.85
N TRP A 429 2.11 27.98 9.18
CA TRP A 429 1.46 27.07 8.23
C TRP A 429 2.32 26.88 6.98
N VAL A 430 2.79 27.98 6.40
CA VAL A 430 3.67 27.96 5.21
C VAL A 430 4.98 27.24 5.51
N GLN A 431 5.52 27.39 6.72
CA GLN A 431 6.69 26.63 7.15
C GLN A 431 6.43 25.12 7.15
N SER A 432 5.27 24.67 7.65
CA SER A 432 4.90 23.24 7.57
C SER A 432 4.74 22.77 6.12
N ILE A 433 4.16 23.59 5.23
CA ILE A 433 4.09 23.27 3.79
C ILE A 433 5.50 23.09 3.21
N ARG A 434 6.39 24.03 3.48
CA ARG A 434 7.78 24.02 3.00
C ARG A 434 8.53 22.81 3.50
N HIS A 435 8.38 22.47 4.77
CA HIS A 435 8.96 21.28 5.40
C HIS A 435 8.42 20.00 4.74
N THR A 436 7.10 19.88 4.59
CA THR A 436 6.46 18.75 3.88
C THR A 436 7.00 18.58 2.46
N LEU A 437 7.06 19.65 1.68
CA LEU A 437 7.56 19.58 0.30
C LEU A 437 9.04 19.20 0.25
N SER A 438 9.86 19.74 1.16
CA SER A 438 11.31 19.48 1.19
C SER A 438 11.65 18.06 1.62
N THR A 439 10.94 17.52 2.62
CA THR A 439 11.25 16.21 3.21
C THR A 439 10.55 15.06 2.49
N LEU A 440 9.30 15.27 2.06
CA LEU A 440 8.47 14.19 1.52
C LEU A 440 8.51 14.08 -0.01
N SER A 441 8.69 15.20 -0.76
CA SER A 441 8.60 15.12 -2.22
C SER A 441 9.62 14.17 -2.85
N PRO A 442 10.90 14.12 -2.43
CA PRO A 442 11.85 13.13 -2.95
C PRO A 442 11.45 11.69 -2.59
N GLU A 443 11.01 11.47 -1.34
CA GLU A 443 10.70 10.16 -0.79
C GLU A 443 9.42 9.56 -1.38
N LEU A 444 8.44 10.39 -1.70
CA LEU A 444 7.15 9.96 -2.24
C LEU A 444 7.15 9.82 -3.76
N SER A 445 8.26 10.14 -4.43
CA SER A 445 8.38 10.02 -5.88
C SER A 445 8.41 8.56 -6.33
N ALA A 446 7.71 8.28 -7.44
CA ALA A 446 7.79 6.99 -8.13
C ALA A 446 9.22 6.69 -8.62
N ASP A 447 10.05 7.70 -8.86
CA ASP A 447 11.45 7.52 -9.27
C ASP A 447 12.28 6.87 -8.15
N ARG A 448 12.06 7.28 -6.89
CA ARG A 448 12.67 6.63 -5.72
C ARG A 448 12.19 5.18 -5.64
N MET A 449 10.88 4.93 -5.69
CA MET A 449 10.31 3.58 -5.64
C MET A 449 10.88 2.67 -6.74
N VAL A 450 10.90 3.13 -7.99
CA VAL A 450 11.43 2.34 -9.12
C VAL A 450 12.92 2.04 -8.94
N ARG A 451 13.71 3.00 -8.45
CA ARG A 451 15.14 2.79 -8.16
C ARG A 451 15.32 1.68 -7.13
N GLU A 452 14.56 1.69 -6.04
CA GLU A 452 14.61 0.64 -5.03
C GLU A 452 14.21 -0.73 -5.60
N TYR A 453 13.16 -0.80 -6.42
CA TYR A 453 12.81 -2.05 -7.12
C TYR A 453 13.94 -2.53 -8.02
N VAL A 454 14.55 -1.64 -8.79
CA VAL A 454 15.68 -2.01 -9.67
C VAL A 454 16.85 -2.55 -8.85
N GLU A 455 17.30 -1.80 -7.85
CA GLU A 455 18.51 -2.13 -7.09
C GLU A 455 18.32 -3.35 -6.18
N ARG A 456 17.21 -3.42 -5.47
CA ARG A 456 16.97 -4.43 -4.42
C ARG A 456 16.32 -5.72 -4.95
N LEU A 457 15.58 -5.65 -6.05
CA LEU A 457 14.75 -6.77 -6.51
C LEU A 457 15.03 -7.15 -7.97
N TYR A 458 14.98 -6.21 -8.95
CA TYR A 458 15.07 -6.59 -10.36
C TYR A 458 16.49 -7.02 -10.76
N VAL A 459 17.52 -6.29 -10.37
CA VAL A 459 18.91 -6.65 -10.67
C VAL A 459 19.28 -8.00 -10.04
N PRO A 460 18.98 -8.25 -8.75
CA PRO A 460 19.19 -9.57 -8.15
C PRO A 460 18.36 -10.69 -8.80
N ALA A 461 17.12 -10.42 -9.26
CA ALA A 461 16.29 -11.41 -9.94
C ALA A 461 16.86 -11.78 -11.33
N ALA A 462 17.25 -10.77 -12.12
CA ALA A 462 17.87 -10.99 -13.40
C ALA A 462 19.19 -11.77 -13.28
N HIS A 463 20.00 -11.46 -12.26
CA HIS A 463 21.22 -12.22 -11.98
C HIS A 463 20.93 -13.67 -11.64
N ALA A 464 19.94 -13.91 -10.75
CA ALA A 464 19.54 -15.26 -10.35
C ALA A 464 19.00 -16.06 -11.54
N GLU A 465 18.20 -15.43 -12.41
CA GLU A 465 17.67 -16.07 -13.62
C GLU A 465 18.78 -16.47 -14.58
N ARG A 466 19.75 -15.59 -14.84
CA ARG A 466 20.91 -15.90 -15.67
C ARG A 466 21.79 -17.03 -15.11
N VAL A 467 21.94 -17.11 -13.76
CA VAL A 467 22.70 -18.18 -13.12
C VAL A 467 21.96 -19.50 -13.21
N ILE A 468 20.65 -19.52 -12.91
CA ILE A 468 19.86 -20.77 -12.84
C ILE A 468 19.68 -21.43 -14.22
N THR A 469 19.74 -20.62 -15.30
CA THR A 469 19.57 -21.10 -16.70
C THR A 469 20.87 -21.53 -17.37
N GLN A 470 22.03 -21.36 -16.73
CA GLN A 470 23.32 -21.77 -17.32
C GLN A 470 23.37 -23.27 -17.63
N GLN A 471 24.19 -23.62 -18.63
CA GLN A 471 24.46 -25.01 -19.00
C GLN A 471 23.17 -25.85 -19.16
N GLU A 472 22.24 -25.38 -19.98
CA GLU A 472 20.94 -26.02 -20.21
C GLU A 472 20.16 -26.24 -18.91
N ALA A 473 20.15 -25.21 -18.06
CA ALA A 473 19.49 -25.18 -16.74
C ALA A 473 20.02 -26.24 -15.74
N TYR A 474 21.30 -26.64 -15.86
CA TYR A 474 21.92 -27.56 -14.92
C TYR A 474 21.75 -27.15 -13.44
N PRO A 475 21.95 -25.86 -13.04
CA PRO A 475 21.71 -25.45 -11.67
C PRO A 475 20.26 -25.60 -11.21
N ALA A 476 19.28 -25.40 -12.11
CA ALA A 476 17.87 -25.63 -11.79
C ALA A 476 17.57 -27.11 -11.53
N LYS A 477 18.10 -27.99 -12.40
CA LYS A 477 17.99 -29.45 -12.26
C LYS A 477 18.60 -29.94 -10.94
N HIS A 478 19.78 -29.42 -10.60
CA HIS A 478 20.47 -29.76 -9.36
C HIS A 478 19.69 -29.26 -8.13
N LEU A 479 19.19 -28.01 -8.15
CA LEU A 479 18.40 -27.46 -7.06
C LEU A 479 17.08 -28.19 -6.85
N ALA A 480 16.38 -28.57 -7.93
CA ALA A 480 15.15 -29.37 -7.85
C ALA A 480 15.41 -30.77 -7.23
N ALA A 481 16.47 -31.44 -7.67
CA ALA A 481 16.86 -32.75 -7.12
C ALA A 481 17.25 -32.65 -5.63
N TRP A 482 18.02 -31.60 -5.26
CA TRP A 482 18.42 -31.35 -3.87
C TRP A 482 17.21 -31.08 -2.97
N LYS A 483 16.29 -30.20 -3.40
CA LYS A 483 15.05 -29.96 -2.64
C LYS A 483 14.22 -31.21 -2.41
N LYS A 484 14.08 -32.05 -3.44
CA LYS A 484 13.38 -33.33 -3.32
C LYS A 484 14.06 -34.26 -2.32
N GLN A 485 15.39 -34.34 -2.32
CA GLN A 485 16.16 -35.09 -1.33
C GLN A 485 15.95 -34.55 0.08
N VAL A 486 16.06 -33.23 0.28
CA VAL A 486 15.84 -32.61 1.58
C VAL A 486 14.44 -32.90 2.10
N GLN A 487 13.40 -32.69 1.29
CA GLN A 487 12.01 -32.96 1.68
C GLN A 487 11.80 -34.42 2.11
N LYS A 488 12.43 -35.36 1.41
CA LYS A 488 12.34 -36.80 1.72
C LYS A 488 13.02 -37.14 3.04
N GLU A 489 14.20 -36.61 3.28
CA GLU A 489 15.06 -37.00 4.40
C GLU A 489 14.80 -36.18 5.67
N TRP A 490 14.28 -34.95 5.54
CA TRP A 490 14.06 -33.98 6.64
C TRP A 490 13.22 -34.54 7.81
N PRO A 491 12.16 -35.32 7.60
CA PRO A 491 11.40 -35.92 8.71
C PRO A 491 12.22 -36.84 9.62
N ASN A 492 13.38 -37.29 9.14
CA ASN A 492 14.29 -38.17 9.88
C ASN A 492 15.50 -37.39 10.47
N VAL A 493 15.58 -36.08 10.23
CA VAL A 493 16.62 -35.21 10.82
C VAL A 493 16.24 -34.88 12.26
N ALA A 494 17.15 -35.04 13.20
CA ALA A 494 16.87 -34.75 14.59
C ALA A 494 18.12 -34.33 15.35
N VAL A 495 17.94 -33.46 16.34
CA VAL A 495 18.96 -33.22 17.37
C VAL A 495 18.89 -34.40 18.36
N ALA A 496 19.83 -35.32 18.24
CA ALA A 496 19.84 -36.55 19.04
C ALA A 496 20.26 -36.28 20.50
N HIS A 497 21.18 -35.37 20.70
CA HIS A 497 21.69 -35.04 22.03
C HIS A 497 22.32 -33.65 22.05
N VAL A 498 22.21 -32.94 23.18
CA VAL A 498 22.84 -31.65 23.41
C VAL A 498 23.60 -31.72 24.72
N GLU A 499 24.89 -31.37 24.70
CA GLU A 499 25.73 -31.17 25.87
C GLU A 499 25.95 -29.69 26.06
N SER A 500 25.72 -29.20 27.27
CA SER A 500 26.14 -27.85 27.67
C SER A 500 27.23 -27.99 28.74
N GLY A 501 28.42 -27.47 28.47
CA GLY A 501 29.49 -27.32 29.44
C GLY A 501 29.10 -26.26 30.45
N GLY A 502 28.44 -26.70 31.57
CA GLY A 502 27.81 -25.78 32.47
C GLY A 502 28.71 -25.19 33.53
N VAL A 503 28.70 -23.89 33.61
CA VAL A 503 28.95 -23.15 34.85
C VAL A 503 27.65 -23.22 35.65
N GLU A 504 27.65 -23.83 36.84
CA GLU A 504 26.43 -23.96 37.69
C GLU A 504 25.76 -22.61 38.02
N SER A 505 26.49 -21.51 37.89
CA SER A 505 25.99 -20.15 38.09
C SER A 505 26.72 -19.18 37.15
N PRO A 506 26.30 -19.09 35.87
CA PRO A 506 26.99 -18.27 34.88
C PRO A 506 26.93 -16.77 35.24
N GLN A 507 28.09 -16.12 35.16
CA GLN A 507 28.25 -14.67 35.33
C GLN A 507 28.41 -13.97 33.98
N LEU A 508 28.23 -12.67 33.98
CA LEU A 508 28.42 -11.87 32.77
C LEU A 508 29.90 -11.95 32.32
N GLY A 509 30.15 -12.52 31.14
CA GLY A 509 31.47 -12.72 30.56
C GLY A 509 31.95 -14.18 30.57
N ASP A 510 31.19 -15.10 31.18
CA ASP A 510 31.51 -16.53 31.11
C ASP A 510 31.20 -17.09 29.72
N GLU A 511 32.05 -18.01 29.25
CA GLU A 511 31.82 -18.73 27.98
C GLU A 511 31.00 -20.00 28.26
N LEU A 512 29.92 -20.18 27.49
CA LEU A 512 29.08 -21.37 27.50
C LEU A 512 29.42 -22.22 26.27
N GLU A 513 29.99 -23.40 26.46
CA GLU A 513 30.18 -24.37 25.38
C GLU A 513 28.91 -25.20 25.20
N VAL A 514 28.35 -25.21 23.99
CA VAL A 514 27.21 -26.03 23.62
C VAL A 514 27.64 -26.97 22.49
N ARG A 515 27.42 -28.28 22.66
CA ARG A 515 27.64 -29.30 21.63
C ARG A 515 26.34 -29.99 21.31
N ALA A 516 25.92 -29.90 20.05
CA ALA A 516 24.75 -30.59 19.54
C ALA A 516 25.18 -31.78 18.66
N TYR A 517 24.62 -32.95 18.92
CA TYR A 517 24.78 -34.14 18.09
C TYR A 517 23.54 -34.29 17.21
N VAL A 518 23.71 -34.08 15.91
CA VAL A 518 22.60 -34.08 14.95
C VAL A 518 22.62 -35.32 14.08
N GLN A 519 21.48 -35.98 14.00
CA GLN A 519 21.26 -37.08 13.05
C GLN A 519 20.79 -36.48 11.73
N LEU A 520 21.56 -36.67 10.66
CA LEU A 520 21.30 -36.06 9.36
C LEU A 520 20.53 -36.94 8.36
N ALA A 521 20.22 -38.20 8.76
CA ALA A 521 19.62 -39.18 7.87
C ALA A 521 20.41 -39.31 6.55
N GLY A 522 19.79 -39.08 5.41
CA GLY A 522 20.44 -39.13 4.08
C GLY A 522 21.02 -37.79 3.61
N LEU A 523 21.08 -36.75 4.49
CA LEU A 523 21.65 -35.45 4.17
C LEU A 523 23.14 -35.37 4.56
N SER A 524 23.88 -34.46 3.92
CA SER A 524 25.25 -34.12 4.27
C SER A 524 25.31 -32.95 5.28
N PRO A 525 26.43 -32.75 6.00
CA PRO A 525 26.61 -31.58 6.86
C PRO A 525 26.47 -30.24 6.12
N ASP A 526 26.75 -30.19 4.82
CA ASP A 526 26.61 -28.99 3.98
C ASP A 526 25.15 -28.67 3.63
N ASP A 527 24.22 -29.60 3.87
CA ASP A 527 22.80 -29.43 3.59
C ASP A 527 22.04 -28.80 4.77
N VAL A 528 22.67 -28.62 5.92
CA VAL A 528 22.03 -28.17 7.16
C VAL A 528 22.83 -27.07 7.85
N LEU A 529 22.14 -26.20 8.55
CA LEU A 529 22.70 -25.22 9.49
C LEU A 529 22.21 -25.57 10.89
N VAL A 530 23.14 -25.69 11.84
CA VAL A 530 22.81 -25.92 13.26
C VAL A 530 23.01 -24.62 14.01
N GLU A 531 21.93 -24.11 14.60
CA GLU A 531 21.92 -22.83 15.31
C GLU A 531 21.58 -23.00 16.78
N VAL A 532 22.10 -22.13 17.63
CA VAL A 532 21.74 -22.04 19.04
C VAL A 532 20.93 -20.75 19.25
N VAL A 533 19.69 -20.90 19.66
CA VAL A 533 18.83 -19.77 20.02
C VAL A 533 18.95 -19.51 21.52
N PHE A 534 19.26 -18.28 21.90
CA PHE A 534 19.34 -17.86 23.29
C PHE A 534 18.52 -16.57 23.52
N GLY A 535 18.00 -16.42 24.73
CA GLY A 535 17.21 -15.25 25.09
C GLY A 535 16.90 -15.18 26.58
N ARG A 536 16.29 -14.09 27.02
CA ARG A 536 15.78 -13.98 28.39
C ARG A 536 14.49 -14.80 28.51
N ALA A 537 14.48 -15.77 29.42
CA ALA A 537 13.24 -16.44 29.81
C ALA A 537 12.32 -15.39 30.45
N ARG A 538 11.16 -15.12 29.85
CA ARG A 538 10.07 -14.41 30.53
C ARG A 538 9.30 -15.46 31.31
N ASN A 539 9.33 -15.36 32.63
CA ASN A 539 8.44 -16.15 33.50
C ASN A 539 7.00 -15.83 33.09
N GLY A 540 6.26 -16.87 32.71
CA GLY A 540 5.00 -17.02 32.03
C GLY A 540 3.89 -16.03 32.22
#